data_e3468daaf64efe5be26fd18f14c1e605
#
_entry.id   e3468daaf64efe5be26fd18f14c1e605
#
_cell.length_a   1.000
_cell.length_b   1.000
_cell.length_c   1.000
_cell.angle_alpha   90.00
_cell.angle_beta   90.00
_cell.angle_gamma   90.00
#
_symmetry.space_group_name_H-M   'P 1'
#
loop_
_entity.id
_entity.type
_entity.pdbx_description
1 polymer ?
#
loop_
_entity_poly.entity_id
_entity_poly.type
_entity_poly.pdbx_seq_one_letter_code
_entity_poly.pdbx_strand_id
1 'polypeptide(L)'
;SAGVLRAAMLQKGFDLILVSSIGEAKRRMFEDKEIELILCDLELPDGTAMELFHTLRRVAGMFQMKNPPVRLLPFFILTENNDLATEYEYRHEGVNDYITAPVNIPELIRRVLLFVE
;
A
#
# COMPACT_ATOMS: atom_id res chain seq x y z
N SER A 1 1.07 -16.78 3.26
CA SER A 1 -0.09 -16.27 3.98
C SER A 1 0.21 -14.92 4.61
N ALA A 2 -0.84 -14.21 4.94
CA ALA A 2 -0.72 -12.89 5.60
C ALA A 2 0.01 -13.00 6.94
N GLY A 3 -0.22 -14.09 7.68
CA GLY A 3 0.45 -14.32 8.96
C GLY A 3 1.95 -14.52 8.83
N VAL A 4 2.38 -15.24 7.79
CA VAL A 4 3.80 -15.45 7.52
C VAL A 4 4.47 -14.13 7.12
N LEU A 5 3.82 -13.37 6.26
CA LEU A 5 4.32 -12.07 5.84
C LEU A 5 4.46 -11.12 7.04
N ARG A 6 3.42 -11.05 7.85
CA ARG A 6 3.41 -10.18 9.04
C ARG A 6 4.56 -10.53 9.99
N ALA A 7 4.76 -11.82 10.29
CA ALA A 7 5.82 -12.27 11.17
C ALA A 7 7.20 -11.93 10.61
N ALA A 8 7.41 -12.17 9.32
CA ALA A 8 8.68 -11.87 8.67
C ALA A 8 8.99 -10.37 8.68
N MET A 9 7.99 -9.54 8.41
CA MET A 9 8.15 -8.08 8.43
C MET A 9 8.50 -7.60 9.84
N LEU A 10 7.83 -8.16 10.85
CA LEU A 10 8.06 -7.77 12.24
C LEU A 10 9.49 -8.08 12.67
N GLN A 11 10.06 -9.21 12.23
CA GLN A 11 11.46 -9.54 12.52
C GLN A 11 12.45 -8.51 11.96
N LYS A 12 12.05 -7.79 10.93
CA LYS A 12 12.87 -6.75 10.31
C LYS A 12 12.54 -5.35 10.82
N GLY A 13 11.71 -5.27 11.86
CA GLY A 13 11.37 -4.00 12.47
C GLY A 13 10.17 -3.29 11.86
N PHE A 14 9.41 -3.99 11.02
CA PHE A 14 8.21 -3.43 10.39
C PHE A 14 6.96 -4.01 11.04
N ASP A 15 6.07 -3.16 11.50
CA ASP A 15 4.79 -3.57 12.05
C ASP A 15 3.74 -3.51 10.94
N LEU A 16 3.33 -4.67 10.45
CA LEU A 16 2.37 -4.77 9.36
C LEU A 16 0.94 -4.73 9.91
N ILE A 17 0.22 -3.68 9.54
CA ILE A 17 -1.20 -3.54 9.90
C ILE A 17 -2.01 -4.18 8.78
N LEU A 18 -2.82 -5.18 9.11
CA LEU A 18 -3.65 -5.87 8.14
C LEU A 18 -5.07 -5.32 8.18
N VAL A 19 -5.59 -4.96 7.02
CA VAL A 19 -6.97 -4.48 6.88
C VAL A 19 -7.73 -5.37 5.91
N SER A 20 -9.04 -5.45 6.08
CA SER A 20 -9.88 -6.36 5.30
C SER A 20 -10.79 -5.62 4.32
N SER A 21 -10.75 -4.29 4.30
CA SER A 21 -11.61 -3.50 3.43
C SER A 21 -10.97 -2.15 3.09
N ILE A 22 -11.47 -1.54 2.02
CA ILE A 22 -11.06 -0.19 1.63
C ILE A 22 -11.49 0.82 2.71
N GLY A 23 -12.69 0.65 3.26
CA GLY A 23 -13.16 1.53 4.32
C GLY A 23 -12.28 1.51 5.55
N GLU A 24 -11.84 0.33 5.97
CA GLU A 24 -10.91 0.20 7.09
C GLU A 24 -9.56 0.84 6.77
N ALA A 25 -9.06 0.62 5.57
CA ALA A 25 -7.80 1.22 5.14
C ALA A 25 -7.86 2.75 5.18
N LYS A 26 -8.93 3.33 4.66
CA LYS A 26 -9.14 4.78 4.70
C LYS A 26 -9.16 5.30 6.13
N ARG A 27 -9.89 4.62 7.01
CA ARG A 27 -9.98 5.00 8.41
C ARG A 27 -8.60 5.00 9.07
N ARG A 28 -7.83 3.94 8.86
CA ARG A 28 -6.48 3.82 9.43
C ARG A 28 -5.54 4.91 8.91
N MET A 29 -5.65 5.28 7.63
CA MET A 29 -4.84 6.34 7.04
C MET A 29 -5.08 7.69 7.73
N PHE A 30 -6.32 7.98 8.14
CA PHE A 30 -6.63 9.22 8.82
C PHE A 30 -6.24 9.19 10.30
N GLU A 31 -6.38 8.03 10.95
CA GLU A 31 -6.16 7.92 12.40
C GLU A 31 -4.70 7.70 12.78
N ASP A 32 -3.95 6.95 11.98
CA ASP A 32 -2.59 6.55 12.32
C ASP A 32 -1.58 7.34 11.50
N LYS A 33 -0.93 8.30 12.15
CA LYS A 33 0.05 9.18 11.51
C LYS A 33 1.44 8.55 11.37
N GLU A 34 1.62 7.35 11.91
CA GLU A 34 2.90 6.65 11.84
C GLU A 34 3.00 5.67 10.68
N ILE A 35 1.92 5.47 9.93
CA ILE A 35 1.97 4.64 8.72
C ILE A 35 2.99 5.22 7.75
N GLU A 36 3.85 4.38 7.20
CA GLU A 36 4.93 4.80 6.32
C GLU A 36 4.81 4.26 4.89
N LEU A 37 3.99 3.23 4.67
CA LEU A 37 3.81 2.63 3.36
C LEU A 37 2.51 1.83 3.35
N ILE A 38 1.85 1.79 2.21
CA ILE A 38 0.64 1.00 2.01
C ILE A 38 0.96 -0.17 1.08
N LEU A 39 0.58 -1.37 1.50
CA LEU A 39 0.67 -2.59 0.70
C LEU A 39 -0.75 -3.10 0.53
N CYS A 40 -1.24 -3.12 -0.70
CA CYS A 40 -2.65 -3.35 -0.98
C CYS A 40 -2.87 -4.38 -2.08
N ASP A 41 -3.83 -5.28 -1.89
CA ASP A 41 -4.28 -6.15 -2.97
C ASP A 41 -5.13 -5.35 -3.96
N LEU A 42 -5.28 -5.87 -5.17
CA LEU A 42 -6.04 -5.20 -6.23
C LEU A 42 -7.50 -5.00 -5.87
N GLU A 43 -8.11 -6.01 -5.25
CA GLU A 43 -9.52 -5.98 -4.93
C GLU A 43 -9.77 -6.36 -3.48
N LEU A 44 -10.62 -5.58 -2.84
CA LEU A 44 -11.12 -5.83 -1.51
C LEU A 44 -12.65 -5.88 -1.59
N PRO A 45 -13.35 -6.39 -0.57
CA PRO A 45 -14.80 -6.58 -0.65
C PRO A 45 -15.60 -5.34 -1.02
N ASP A 46 -15.11 -4.15 -0.69
CA ASP A 46 -15.82 -2.89 -0.87
C ASP A 46 -15.17 -1.94 -1.87
N GLY A 47 -14.19 -2.40 -2.65
CA GLY A 47 -13.57 -1.54 -3.66
C GLY A 47 -12.24 -2.05 -4.18
N THR A 48 -11.57 -1.21 -4.95
CA THR A 48 -10.30 -1.55 -5.60
C THR A 48 -9.14 -0.76 -5.02
N ALA A 49 -7.94 -1.29 -5.24
CA ALA A 49 -6.72 -0.57 -4.84
C ALA A 49 -6.61 0.77 -5.56
N MET A 50 -7.05 0.86 -6.82
CA MET A 50 -7.00 2.11 -7.58
C MET A 50 -7.86 3.19 -6.91
N GLU A 51 -9.03 2.82 -6.41
CA GLU A 51 -9.89 3.75 -5.69
C GLU A 51 -9.19 4.28 -4.42
N LEU A 52 -8.59 3.39 -3.66
CA LEU A 52 -7.84 3.79 -2.46
C LEU A 52 -6.68 4.70 -2.82
N PHE A 53 -5.92 4.34 -3.85
CA PHE A 53 -4.78 5.11 -4.31
C PHE A 53 -5.20 6.52 -4.74
N HIS A 54 -6.27 6.64 -5.51
CA HIS A 54 -6.77 7.96 -5.92
C HIS A 54 -7.25 8.79 -4.73
N THR A 55 -7.89 8.15 -3.75
CA THR A 55 -8.29 8.83 -2.52
C THR A 55 -7.08 9.37 -1.77
N LEU A 56 -6.05 8.54 -1.61
CA LEU A 56 -4.81 8.95 -0.95
C LEU A 56 -4.19 10.16 -1.64
N ARG A 57 -4.08 10.12 -2.96
CA ARG A 57 -3.48 11.22 -3.71
C ARG A 57 -4.29 12.49 -3.62
N ARG A 58 -5.61 12.37 -3.70
CA ARG A 58 -6.50 13.55 -3.62
C ARG A 58 -6.38 14.21 -2.26
N VAL A 59 -6.41 13.43 -1.19
CA VAL A 59 -6.37 13.98 0.17
C VAL A 59 -4.98 14.52 0.51
N ALA A 60 -3.93 13.78 0.16
CA ALA A 60 -2.55 14.23 0.37
C ALA A 60 -2.21 15.44 -0.50
N GLY A 61 -2.85 15.54 -1.67
CA GLY A 61 -2.66 16.65 -2.59
C GLY A 61 -3.35 17.95 -2.19
N MET A 62 -4.00 17.99 -1.04
CA MET A 62 -4.51 19.25 -0.48
C MET A 62 -3.35 20.08 0.06
N PHE A 63 -2.42 20.41 -0.83
CA PHE A 63 -1.14 21.04 -0.48
C PHE A 63 -1.28 22.48 -0.01
N GLN A 64 -2.41 23.12 -0.26
CA GLN A 64 -2.67 24.46 0.26
C GLN A 64 -2.99 24.45 1.75
N MET A 65 -3.28 23.27 2.30
CA MET A 65 -3.46 23.11 3.73
C MET A 65 -2.09 23.02 4.40
N LYS A 66 -1.93 23.73 5.51
CA LYS A 66 -0.68 23.74 6.25
C LYS A 66 -0.32 22.36 6.79
N ASN A 67 -1.33 21.59 7.21
CA ASN A 67 -1.18 20.23 7.70
C ASN A 67 -2.24 19.37 7.04
N PRO A 68 -1.93 18.75 5.88
CA PRO A 68 -2.90 17.90 5.23
C PRO A 68 -3.27 16.71 6.14
N PRO A 69 -4.52 16.24 6.09
CA PRO A 69 -4.97 15.16 6.96
C PRO A 69 -4.28 13.82 6.72
N VAL A 70 -3.71 13.63 5.53
CA VAL A 70 -3.02 12.39 5.14
C VAL A 70 -1.77 12.75 4.36
N ARG A 71 -0.64 12.12 4.69
CA ARG A 71 0.60 12.25 3.91
C ARG A 71 0.48 11.47 2.61
N LEU A 72 1.26 11.86 1.61
CA LEU A 72 1.43 11.05 0.42
C LEU A 72 2.36 9.89 0.75
N LEU A 73 1.79 8.70 0.91
CA LEU A 73 2.52 7.51 1.29
C LEU A 73 2.94 6.71 0.06
N PRO A 74 4.09 6.03 0.11
CA PRO A 74 4.40 5.03 -0.92
C PRO A 74 3.29 3.98 -0.97
N PHE A 75 2.89 3.60 -2.18
CA PHE A 75 1.77 2.71 -2.41
C PHE A 75 2.22 1.54 -3.26
N PHE A 76 2.18 0.36 -2.69
CA PHE A 76 2.57 -0.89 -3.35
C PHE A 76 1.35 -1.76 -3.58
N ILE A 77 1.29 -2.39 -4.74
CA ILE A 77 0.32 -3.45 -5.00
C ILE A 77 0.99 -4.80 -4.74
N LEU A 78 0.28 -5.68 -4.05
CA LEU A 78 0.67 -7.07 -3.87
C LEU A 78 -0.51 -7.93 -4.27
N THR A 79 -0.39 -8.71 -5.34
CA THR A 79 -1.53 -9.42 -5.93
C THR A 79 -1.13 -10.77 -6.51
N GLU A 80 -2.10 -11.67 -6.62
CA GLU A 80 -1.93 -12.92 -7.38
C GLU A 80 -2.23 -12.73 -8.87
N ASN A 81 -2.83 -11.60 -9.24
CA ASN A 81 -3.16 -11.30 -10.62
C ASN A 81 -1.90 -10.96 -11.42
N ASN A 82 -1.60 -11.77 -12.44
CA ASN A 82 -0.42 -11.59 -13.28
C ASN A 82 -0.73 -10.98 -14.65
N ASP A 83 -1.88 -10.32 -14.79
CA ASP A 83 -2.25 -9.65 -16.03
C ASP A 83 -1.37 -8.42 -16.24
N LEU A 84 -0.61 -8.43 -17.33
CA LEU A 84 0.34 -7.36 -17.64
C LEU A 84 -0.36 -6.03 -17.95
N ALA A 85 -1.55 -6.08 -18.52
CA ALA A 85 -2.31 -4.86 -18.80
C ALA A 85 -2.72 -4.16 -17.50
N THR A 86 -3.13 -4.94 -16.50
CA THR A 86 -3.48 -4.41 -15.17
C THR A 86 -2.26 -3.79 -14.50
N GLU A 87 -1.13 -4.50 -14.54
CA GLU A 87 0.12 -3.97 -13.98
C GLU A 87 0.51 -2.65 -14.65
N TYR A 88 0.45 -2.62 -15.98
CA TYR A 88 0.77 -1.40 -16.73
C TYR A 88 -0.14 -0.24 -16.30
N GLU A 89 -1.44 -0.50 -16.18
CA GLU A 89 -2.41 0.54 -15.78
C GLU A 89 -2.05 1.13 -14.40
N TYR A 90 -1.76 0.27 -13.43
CA TYR A 90 -1.43 0.73 -12.08
C TYR A 90 -0.10 1.47 -12.04
N ARG A 91 0.91 0.97 -12.75
CA ARG A 91 2.21 1.66 -12.82
C ARG A 91 2.08 3.00 -13.54
N HIS A 92 1.26 3.07 -14.57
CA HIS A 92 1.02 4.31 -15.30
C HIS A 92 0.33 5.35 -14.41
N GLU A 93 -0.55 4.93 -13.51
CA GLU A 93 -1.21 5.83 -12.56
C GLU A 93 -0.26 6.29 -11.45
N GLY A 94 0.87 5.66 -11.28
CA GLY A 94 1.91 6.15 -10.39
C GLY A 94 2.07 5.39 -9.08
N VAL A 95 1.53 4.17 -8.95
CA VAL A 95 1.86 3.34 -7.77
C VAL A 95 3.36 3.11 -7.72
N ASN A 96 3.90 3.04 -6.53
CA ASN A 96 5.35 3.01 -6.34
C ASN A 96 5.97 1.65 -6.68
N ASP A 97 5.23 0.57 -6.48
CA ASP A 97 5.65 -0.74 -6.93
C ASP A 97 4.44 -1.66 -7.11
N TYR A 98 4.65 -2.74 -7.87
CA TYR A 98 3.62 -3.71 -8.18
C TYR A 98 4.25 -5.10 -8.13
N ILE A 99 3.80 -5.92 -7.20
CA ILE A 99 4.43 -7.20 -6.90
C ILE A 99 3.40 -8.30 -7.10
N THR A 100 3.75 -9.28 -7.94
CA THR A 100 2.90 -10.43 -8.20
C THR A 100 3.33 -11.60 -7.34
N ALA A 101 2.40 -12.19 -6.60
CA ALA A 101 2.66 -13.37 -5.80
C ALA A 101 2.97 -14.58 -6.72
N PRO A 102 3.76 -15.57 -6.27
CA PRO A 102 4.25 -15.76 -4.91
C PRO A 102 5.33 -14.75 -4.53
N VAL A 103 5.30 -14.32 -3.27
CA VAL A 103 6.18 -13.27 -2.77
C VAL A 103 7.48 -13.88 -2.25
N ASN A 104 8.59 -13.34 -2.74
CA ASN A 104 9.89 -13.55 -2.12
C ASN A 104 10.03 -12.50 -1.03
N ILE A 105 9.97 -12.92 0.24
CA ILE A 105 9.92 -11.98 1.36
C ILE A 105 11.18 -11.12 1.47
N PRO A 106 12.42 -11.66 1.35
CA PRO A 106 13.61 -10.82 1.33
C PRO A 106 13.58 -9.76 0.22
N GLU A 107 13.07 -10.11 -0.96
CA GLU A 107 12.95 -9.17 -2.07
C GLU A 107 11.90 -8.09 -1.79
N LEU A 108 10.76 -8.46 -1.19
CA LEU A 108 9.76 -7.49 -0.79
C LEU A 108 10.34 -6.49 0.20
N ILE A 109 11.05 -6.98 1.21
CA ILE A 109 11.67 -6.13 2.22
C ILE A 109 12.68 -5.17 1.58
N ARG A 110 13.49 -5.67 0.65
CA ARG A 110 14.45 -4.85 -0.09
C ARG A 110 13.73 -3.69 -0.80
N ARG A 111 12.61 -3.99 -1.46
CA ARG A 111 11.83 -2.96 -2.17
C ARG A 111 11.19 -1.96 -1.21
N VAL A 112 10.66 -2.44 -0.10
CA VAL A 112 10.09 -1.56 0.94
C VAL A 112 11.15 -0.59 1.45
N LEU A 113 12.37 -1.08 1.68
CA LEU A 113 13.46 -0.25 2.20
C LEU A 113 13.90 0.86 1.25
N LEU A 114 13.54 0.80 -0.02
CA LEU A 114 13.77 1.91 -0.95
C LEU A 114 12.90 3.13 -0.63
N PHE A 115 11.83 2.95 0.12
CA PHE A 115 10.84 4.00 0.38
C PHE A 115 10.66 4.32 1.86
N VAL A 116 11.14 3.45 2.74
CA VAL A 116 10.97 3.58 4.20
C VAL A 116 12.34 3.52 4.86
N GLU A 117 12.54 4.40 5.81
CA GLU A 117 13.81 4.48 6.55
C GLU A 117 13.89 3.50 7.72
#